data_0f6d29d0d90ef348c261457da2598c64
#
_entry.id   0f6d29d0d90ef348c261457da2598c64
#
_cell.length_a   1.000
_cell.length_b   1.000
_cell.length_c   1.000
_cell.angle_alpha   90.00
_cell.angle_beta   90.00
_cell.angle_gamma   90.00
#
_symmetry.space_group_name_H-M   'P 1'
#
loop_
_entity.id
_entity.type
_entity.pdbx_description
1 polymer ?
#
loop_
_entity_poly.entity_id
_entity_poly.type
_entity_poly.pdbx_seq_one_letter_code
_entity_poly.pdbx_strand_id
1 'polypeptide(L)'
;MIIVAVAVFCFYILMPHKENKKLVAYFSATGNTASVAQNLAKSIDADLFVIRPTSPYTADDLNWRNDKSRSSVEMSNRSSRPEIATKIDNITQYDVIFVGFPIWWGREPAIIDTFIESYNLSGKTIVPFATSGSTPNTDEAAADIRLLAPKANVVNGKRFPVDVQATELKTWADEFIK
;
A
#
# COMPACT_ATOMS: atom_id res chain seq x y z
N MET A 1 -3.87 -31.04 41.67
CA MET A 1 -3.06 -30.07 40.91
C MET A 1 -3.12 -30.29 39.37
N ILE A 2 -3.76 -31.31 38.86
CA ILE A 2 -3.84 -31.64 37.40
C ILE A 2 -5.05 -30.97 36.69
N ILE A 3 -6.12 -30.66 37.42
CA ILE A 3 -7.36 -30.10 36.87
C ILE A 3 -7.22 -28.63 36.42
N VAL A 4 -6.36 -27.84 37.11
CA VAL A 4 -6.15 -26.40 36.75
C VAL A 4 -5.37 -26.25 35.45
N ALA A 5 -4.43 -27.15 35.14
CA ALA A 5 -3.64 -27.09 33.91
C ALA A 5 -4.47 -27.40 32.64
N VAL A 6 -5.46 -28.30 32.75
CA VAL A 6 -6.36 -28.65 31.61
C VAL A 6 -7.33 -27.51 31.31
N ALA A 7 -7.83 -26.78 32.32
CA ALA A 7 -8.73 -25.64 32.10
C ALA A 7 -8.02 -24.45 31.43
N VAL A 8 -6.75 -24.18 31.75
CA VAL A 8 -5.94 -23.12 31.10
C VAL A 8 -5.62 -23.48 29.66
N PHE A 9 -5.32 -24.75 29.39
CA PHE A 9 -5.02 -25.22 28.03
C PHE A 9 -6.27 -25.16 27.12
N CYS A 10 -7.46 -25.55 27.62
CA CYS A 10 -8.72 -25.40 26.89
C CYS A 10 -9.10 -23.93 26.63
N PHE A 11 -8.77 -23.01 27.55
CA PHE A 11 -9.06 -21.59 27.36
C PHE A 11 -8.20 -20.95 26.26
N TYR A 12 -6.95 -21.38 26.09
CA TYR A 12 -6.08 -20.92 25.00
C TYR A 12 -6.53 -21.39 23.60
N ILE A 13 -7.15 -22.59 23.52
CA ILE A 13 -7.65 -23.16 22.26
C ILE A 13 -8.95 -22.46 21.79
N LEU A 14 -9.69 -21.85 22.72
CA LEU A 14 -10.99 -21.20 22.45
C LEU A 14 -10.88 -19.69 22.21
N MET A 15 -9.69 -19.07 22.27
CA MET A 15 -9.55 -17.69 21.84
C MET A 15 -9.65 -17.64 20.30
N PRO A 16 -10.65 -16.93 19.76
CA PRO A 16 -10.72 -16.74 18.31
C PRO A 16 -9.42 -16.05 17.88
N HIS A 17 -8.69 -16.69 16.98
CA HIS A 17 -7.55 -16.05 16.36
C HIS A 17 -8.06 -14.79 15.66
N LYS A 18 -7.65 -13.61 16.15
CA LYS A 18 -8.03 -12.35 15.50
C LYS A 18 -7.42 -12.34 14.11
N GLU A 19 -8.26 -12.57 13.10
CA GLU A 19 -7.81 -12.47 11.72
C GLU A 19 -7.40 -11.02 11.43
N ASN A 20 -6.20 -10.82 10.89
CA ASN A 20 -5.70 -9.50 10.53
C ASN A 20 -6.58 -8.88 9.45
N LYS A 21 -7.20 -7.74 9.74
CA LYS A 21 -7.98 -7.01 8.74
C LYS A 21 -7.03 -6.32 7.75
N LYS A 22 -7.27 -6.54 6.47
CA LYS A 22 -6.38 -6.17 5.36
C LYS A 22 -7.00 -5.08 4.51
N LEU A 23 -6.17 -4.12 4.09
CA LEU A 23 -6.52 -3.09 3.12
C LEU A 23 -5.54 -3.10 1.96
N VAL A 24 -6.03 -2.98 0.75
CA VAL A 24 -5.24 -2.65 -0.44
C VAL A 24 -5.61 -1.23 -0.86
N ALA A 25 -4.78 -0.25 -0.52
CA ALA A 25 -4.90 1.13 -0.97
C ALA A 25 -3.98 1.37 -2.17
N TYR A 26 -4.47 2.02 -3.22
CA TYR A 26 -3.64 2.22 -4.40
C TYR A 26 -3.93 3.52 -5.15
N PHE A 27 -2.89 4.06 -5.78
CA PHE A 27 -2.97 5.07 -6.83
C PHE A 27 -2.63 4.47 -8.18
N SER A 28 -3.39 4.84 -9.21
CA SER A 28 -3.12 4.40 -10.58
C SER A 28 -3.55 5.48 -11.58
N ALA A 29 -2.61 6.04 -12.33
CA ALA A 29 -2.88 7.05 -13.33
C ALA A 29 -3.34 6.45 -14.68
N THR A 30 -2.83 5.27 -15.05
CA THR A 30 -3.05 4.64 -16.37
C THR A 30 -3.74 3.27 -16.31
N GLY A 31 -4.16 2.81 -15.12
CA GLY A 31 -4.85 1.54 -14.93
C GLY A 31 -3.94 0.35 -14.57
N ASN A 32 -2.64 0.41 -14.82
CA ASN A 32 -1.73 -0.71 -14.58
C ASN A 32 -1.70 -1.15 -13.10
N THR A 33 -1.46 -0.22 -12.19
CA THR A 33 -1.46 -0.51 -10.75
C THR A 33 -2.85 -0.93 -10.28
N ALA A 34 -3.92 -0.36 -10.85
CA ALA A 34 -5.29 -0.73 -10.52
C ALA A 34 -5.56 -2.21 -10.78
N SER A 35 -5.12 -2.75 -11.92
CA SER A 35 -5.26 -4.17 -12.26
C SER A 35 -4.60 -5.07 -11.21
N VAL A 36 -3.35 -4.78 -10.85
CA VAL A 36 -2.60 -5.55 -9.84
C VAL A 36 -3.27 -5.43 -8.47
N ALA A 37 -3.69 -4.21 -8.06
CA ALA A 37 -4.32 -3.97 -6.76
C ALA A 37 -5.66 -4.71 -6.61
N GLN A 38 -6.49 -4.73 -7.65
CA GLN A 38 -7.77 -5.46 -7.64
C GLN A 38 -7.55 -6.98 -7.53
N ASN A 39 -6.59 -7.51 -8.29
CA ASN A 39 -6.23 -8.93 -8.23
C ASN A 39 -5.67 -9.31 -6.86
N LEU A 40 -4.81 -8.46 -6.28
CA LEU A 40 -4.28 -8.67 -4.93
C LEU A 40 -5.41 -8.68 -3.90
N ALA A 41 -6.24 -7.64 -3.86
CA ALA A 41 -7.34 -7.53 -2.91
C ALA A 41 -8.27 -8.74 -2.96
N LYS A 42 -8.64 -9.16 -4.17
CA LYS A 42 -9.47 -10.36 -4.39
C LYS A 42 -8.77 -11.64 -3.91
N SER A 43 -7.47 -11.79 -4.14
CA SER A 43 -6.73 -13.02 -3.83
C SER A 43 -6.53 -13.26 -2.33
N ILE A 44 -6.58 -12.18 -1.51
CA ILE A 44 -6.37 -12.24 -0.06
C ILE A 44 -7.60 -11.82 0.76
N ASP A 45 -8.74 -11.61 0.12
CA ASP A 45 -9.98 -11.11 0.76
C ASP A 45 -9.72 -9.84 1.58
N ALA A 46 -9.22 -8.80 0.91
CA ALA A 46 -8.92 -7.50 1.49
C ALA A 46 -9.88 -6.42 0.99
N ASP A 47 -10.17 -5.44 1.84
CA ASP A 47 -10.84 -4.22 1.42
C ASP A 47 -9.99 -3.47 0.39
N LEU A 48 -10.63 -2.81 -0.58
CA LEU A 48 -9.97 -2.07 -1.64
C LEU A 48 -10.26 -0.57 -1.54
N PHE A 49 -9.22 0.27 -1.58
CA PHE A 49 -9.36 1.72 -1.58
C PHE A 49 -8.57 2.38 -2.71
N VAL A 50 -9.25 3.23 -3.47
CA VAL A 50 -8.62 4.01 -4.55
C VAL A 50 -8.18 5.37 -4.01
N ILE A 51 -6.88 5.62 -4.01
CA ILE A 51 -6.31 6.94 -3.71
C ILE A 51 -6.52 7.82 -4.94
N ARG A 52 -7.54 8.68 -4.89
CA ARG A 52 -7.92 9.53 -6.03
C ARG A 52 -7.45 10.96 -5.77
N PRO A 53 -6.69 11.58 -6.70
CA PRO A 53 -6.44 13.01 -6.64
C PRO A 53 -7.74 13.78 -6.88
N THR A 54 -7.92 14.94 -6.26
CA THR A 54 -9.06 15.86 -6.51
C THR A 54 -9.11 16.30 -7.97
N SER A 55 -7.94 16.49 -8.59
CA SER A 55 -7.80 16.73 -10.03
C SER A 55 -7.17 15.51 -10.69
N PRO A 56 -7.88 14.74 -11.53
CA PRO A 56 -7.31 13.63 -12.26
C PRO A 56 -6.13 14.06 -13.14
N TYR A 57 -5.14 13.19 -13.32
CA TYR A 57 -4.02 13.45 -14.23
C TYR A 57 -4.46 13.26 -15.68
N THR A 58 -4.21 14.26 -16.50
CA THR A 58 -4.36 14.21 -17.97
C THR A 58 -3.13 13.56 -18.60
N ALA A 59 -3.19 13.28 -19.92
CA ALA A 59 -2.03 12.80 -20.67
C ALA A 59 -0.87 13.81 -20.64
N ASP A 60 -1.18 15.10 -20.69
CA ASP A 60 -0.18 16.18 -20.61
C ASP A 60 0.45 16.25 -19.23
N ASP A 61 -0.33 16.06 -18.16
CA ASP A 61 0.16 15.98 -16.78
C ASP A 61 1.14 14.82 -16.56
N LEU A 62 0.98 13.73 -17.31
CA LEU A 62 1.80 12.53 -17.23
C LEU A 62 3.00 12.53 -18.19
N ASN A 63 3.20 13.59 -18.95
CA ASN A 63 4.32 13.70 -19.89
C ASN A 63 5.65 13.90 -19.16
N TRP A 64 6.27 12.81 -18.76
CA TRP A 64 7.55 12.81 -18.02
C TRP A 64 8.74 13.41 -18.78
N ARG A 65 8.62 13.63 -20.12
CA ARG A 65 9.62 14.35 -20.93
C ARG A 65 9.49 15.86 -20.86
N ASN A 66 8.41 16.37 -20.28
CA ASN A 66 8.17 17.78 -20.07
C ASN A 66 8.37 18.12 -18.59
N ASP A 67 9.47 18.80 -18.28
CA ASP A 67 9.80 19.21 -16.90
C ASP A 67 8.74 20.14 -16.26
N LYS A 68 7.84 20.71 -17.07
CA LYS A 68 6.73 21.55 -16.65
C LYS A 68 5.42 20.78 -16.51
N SER A 69 5.37 19.50 -16.85
CA SER A 69 4.19 18.68 -16.61
C SER A 69 3.92 18.56 -15.11
N ARG A 70 2.67 18.36 -14.74
CA ARG A 70 2.28 18.25 -13.34
C ARG A 70 3.05 17.16 -12.60
N SER A 71 3.16 15.98 -13.20
CA SER A 71 3.92 14.88 -12.58
C SER A 71 5.40 15.21 -12.40
N SER A 72 6.05 15.87 -13.39
CA SER A 72 7.45 16.31 -13.28
C SER A 72 7.65 17.33 -12.17
N VAL A 73 6.77 18.32 -12.07
CA VAL A 73 6.81 19.36 -11.02
C VAL A 73 6.58 18.75 -9.65
N GLU A 74 5.58 17.88 -9.49
CA GLU A 74 5.30 17.20 -8.22
C GLU A 74 6.49 16.32 -7.77
N MET A 75 7.09 15.58 -8.69
CA MET A 75 8.21 14.68 -8.37
C MET A 75 9.54 15.39 -8.12
N SER A 76 9.75 16.57 -8.71
CA SER A 76 10.94 17.39 -8.44
C SER A 76 10.90 18.05 -7.05
N ASN A 77 9.73 18.19 -6.44
CA ASN A 77 9.52 18.79 -5.13
C ASN A 77 9.11 17.73 -4.09
N ARG A 78 10.04 17.34 -3.22
CA ARG A 78 9.80 16.37 -2.13
C ARG A 78 8.71 16.80 -1.13
N SER A 79 8.37 18.08 -1.08
CA SER A 79 7.30 18.61 -0.24
C SER A 79 5.93 18.66 -0.95
N SER A 80 5.86 18.19 -2.19
CA SER A 80 4.59 18.15 -2.92
C SER A 80 3.59 17.22 -2.26
N ARG A 81 2.35 17.69 -2.07
CA ARG A 81 1.25 16.92 -1.45
C ARG A 81 -0.03 17.11 -2.24
N PRO A 82 -0.19 16.41 -3.38
CA PRO A 82 -1.43 16.46 -4.16
C PRO A 82 -2.63 16.07 -3.30
N GLU A 83 -3.70 16.84 -3.39
CA GLU A 83 -4.90 16.63 -2.59
C GLU A 83 -5.65 15.35 -3.01
N ILE A 84 -6.14 14.59 -2.01
CA ILE A 84 -6.91 13.35 -2.19
C ILE A 84 -8.41 13.64 -2.04
N ALA A 85 -9.21 13.21 -3.02
CA ALA A 85 -10.65 13.46 -3.09
C ALA A 85 -11.46 12.68 -2.06
N THR A 86 -10.96 11.52 -1.60
CA THR A 86 -11.69 10.62 -0.71
C THR A 86 -10.84 10.26 0.50
N LYS A 87 -11.49 9.90 1.61
CA LYS A 87 -10.82 9.46 2.84
C LYS A 87 -11.38 8.12 3.31
N ILE A 88 -10.58 7.39 4.06
CA ILE A 88 -11.01 6.19 4.77
C ILE A 88 -11.48 6.62 6.16
N ASP A 89 -12.74 6.39 6.48
CA ASP A 89 -13.32 6.86 7.75
C ASP A 89 -12.68 6.17 8.97
N ASN A 90 -12.32 4.89 8.85
CA ASN A 90 -11.75 4.12 9.93
C ASN A 90 -10.54 3.29 9.48
N ILE A 91 -9.40 3.93 9.26
CA ILE A 91 -8.13 3.26 8.93
C ILE A 91 -7.64 2.39 10.08
N THR A 92 -8.04 2.69 11.33
CA THR A 92 -7.55 1.99 12.52
C THR A 92 -7.97 0.54 12.60
N GLN A 93 -9.03 0.16 11.90
CA GLN A 93 -9.52 -1.22 11.83
C GLN A 93 -8.56 -2.20 11.13
N TYR A 94 -7.67 -1.70 10.24
CA TYR A 94 -6.76 -2.53 9.48
C TYR A 94 -5.46 -2.77 10.24
N ASP A 95 -4.98 -4.00 10.20
CA ASP A 95 -3.70 -4.40 10.80
C ASP A 95 -2.57 -4.38 9.74
N VAL A 96 -2.91 -4.75 8.48
CA VAL A 96 -1.99 -4.76 7.33
C VAL A 96 -2.56 -3.90 6.20
N ILE A 97 -1.75 -2.98 5.69
CA ILE A 97 -2.11 -2.08 4.59
C ILE A 97 -1.11 -2.25 3.46
N PHE A 98 -1.57 -2.82 2.36
CA PHE A 98 -0.83 -2.86 1.11
C PHE A 98 -1.00 -1.53 0.40
N VAL A 99 0.09 -0.88 0.00
CA VAL A 99 0.07 0.43 -0.68
C VAL A 99 0.63 0.29 -2.08
N GLY A 100 -0.23 0.42 -3.09
CA GLY A 100 0.08 0.22 -4.50
C GLY A 100 0.25 1.52 -5.28
N PHE A 101 1.31 1.61 -6.11
CA PHE A 101 1.58 2.78 -6.93
C PHE A 101 2.41 2.47 -8.19
N PRO A 102 2.32 3.30 -9.24
CA PRO A 102 3.32 3.28 -10.30
C PRO A 102 4.62 3.92 -9.78
N ILE A 103 5.78 3.41 -10.20
CA ILE A 103 7.05 4.08 -9.87
C ILE A 103 7.24 5.27 -10.80
N TRP A 104 7.38 6.47 -10.22
CA TRP A 104 7.71 7.71 -10.90
C TRP A 104 9.09 8.20 -10.43
N TRP A 105 10.02 8.43 -11.33
CA TRP A 105 11.39 8.89 -11.01
C TRP A 105 12.07 8.08 -9.89
N GLY A 106 11.88 6.74 -9.92
CA GLY A 106 12.51 5.81 -8.99
C GLY A 106 11.77 5.57 -7.69
N ARG A 107 10.75 6.38 -7.33
CA ARG A 107 10.02 6.32 -6.07
C ARG A 107 8.49 6.32 -6.25
N GLU A 108 7.77 6.38 -5.14
CA GLU A 108 6.31 6.56 -5.13
C GLU A 108 5.93 7.97 -5.60
N PRO A 109 4.77 8.14 -6.27
CA PRO A 109 4.21 9.45 -6.57
C PRO A 109 3.86 10.24 -5.31
N ALA A 110 4.04 11.57 -5.34
CA ALA A 110 3.81 12.45 -4.18
C ALA A 110 2.41 12.33 -3.53
N ILE A 111 1.40 11.84 -4.25
CA ILE A 111 0.07 11.56 -3.69
C ILE A 111 0.09 10.41 -2.68
N ILE A 112 1.05 9.49 -2.77
CA ILE A 112 1.25 8.43 -1.77
C ILE A 112 1.76 9.04 -0.47
N ASP A 113 2.67 10.02 -0.54
CA ASP A 113 3.12 10.76 0.65
C ASP A 113 1.93 11.43 1.36
N THR A 114 1.05 12.07 0.57
CA THR A 114 -0.20 12.65 1.11
C THR A 114 -1.07 11.60 1.80
N PHE A 115 -1.23 10.42 1.20
CA PHE A 115 -2.01 9.33 1.78
C PHE A 115 -1.41 8.86 3.11
N ILE A 116 -0.11 8.59 3.15
CA ILE A 116 0.59 8.11 4.35
C ILE A 116 0.48 9.11 5.50
N GLU A 117 0.64 10.40 5.23
CA GLU A 117 0.56 11.47 6.23
C GLU A 117 -0.87 11.78 6.69
N SER A 118 -1.89 11.40 5.90
CA SER A 118 -3.30 11.67 6.23
C SER A 118 -3.84 10.82 7.38
N TYR A 119 -3.10 9.80 7.84
CA TYR A 119 -3.59 8.83 8.82
C TYR A 119 -2.59 8.54 9.95
N ASN A 120 -3.11 8.18 11.12
CA ASN A 120 -2.30 7.57 12.17
C ASN A 120 -2.10 6.07 11.85
N LEU A 121 -0.92 5.74 11.36
CA LEU A 121 -0.52 4.38 10.95
C LEU A 121 0.31 3.65 12.02
N SER A 122 0.35 4.17 13.26
CA SER A 122 1.12 3.56 14.36
C SER A 122 0.72 2.10 14.59
N GLY A 123 1.72 1.23 14.68
CA GLY A 123 1.56 -0.20 14.93
C GLY A 123 1.02 -1.02 13.76
N LYS A 124 0.76 -0.40 12.59
CA LYS A 124 0.30 -1.09 11.39
C LYS A 124 1.46 -1.59 10.56
N THR A 125 1.27 -2.70 9.86
CA THR A 125 2.21 -3.17 8.84
C THR A 125 1.85 -2.53 7.50
N ILE A 126 2.80 -1.78 6.92
CA ILE A 126 2.67 -1.16 5.60
C ILE A 126 3.52 -1.95 4.61
N VAL A 127 2.88 -2.44 3.55
CA VAL A 127 3.50 -3.30 2.54
C VAL A 127 3.41 -2.59 1.17
N PRO A 128 4.47 -1.89 0.73
CA PRO A 128 4.48 -1.25 -0.57
C PRO A 128 4.47 -2.28 -1.70
N PHE A 129 3.72 -2.02 -2.78
CA PHE A 129 3.89 -2.73 -4.04
C PHE A 129 3.79 -1.78 -5.21
N ALA A 130 4.49 -2.10 -6.28
CA ALA A 130 4.55 -1.16 -7.39
C ALA A 130 4.44 -1.84 -8.75
N THR A 131 4.08 -1.03 -9.76
CA THR A 131 4.19 -1.38 -11.17
C THR A 131 5.20 -0.44 -11.83
N SER A 132 6.09 -1.00 -12.67
CA SER A 132 7.05 -0.21 -13.45
C SER A 132 7.56 -1.02 -14.63
N GLY A 133 7.88 -0.32 -15.72
CA GLY A 133 8.56 -0.92 -16.87
C GLY A 133 10.08 -1.03 -16.72
N SER A 134 10.70 -0.23 -15.85
CA SER A 134 12.17 -0.09 -15.79
C SER A 134 12.78 -0.21 -14.41
N THR A 135 12.11 0.26 -13.35
CA THR A 135 12.64 0.23 -11.99
C THR A 135 12.49 -1.17 -11.40
N PRO A 136 13.58 -1.78 -10.85
CA PRO A 136 13.56 -3.19 -10.47
C PRO A 136 12.88 -3.49 -9.13
N ASN A 137 12.86 -2.53 -8.18
CA ASN A 137 12.37 -2.73 -6.81
C ASN A 137 11.60 -1.51 -6.27
N THR A 138 11.23 -1.56 -4.99
CA THR A 138 10.48 -0.52 -4.27
C THR A 138 11.29 0.07 -3.10
N ASP A 139 12.60 -0.12 -3.06
CA ASP A 139 13.42 0.16 -1.87
C ASP A 139 13.44 1.64 -1.51
N GLU A 140 13.53 2.53 -2.51
CA GLU A 140 13.50 3.98 -2.28
C GLU A 140 12.12 4.40 -1.73
N ALA A 141 11.03 3.95 -2.35
CA ALA A 141 9.69 4.22 -1.87
C ALA A 141 9.45 3.69 -0.44
N ALA A 142 9.93 2.49 -0.13
CA ALA A 142 9.83 1.95 1.23
C ALA A 142 10.62 2.78 2.24
N ALA A 143 11.79 3.32 1.85
CA ALA A 143 12.58 4.20 2.71
C ALA A 143 11.86 5.53 2.96
N ASP A 144 11.29 6.16 1.92
CA ASP A 144 10.51 7.39 2.04
C ASP A 144 9.27 7.18 2.93
N ILE A 145 8.50 6.11 2.72
CA ILE A 145 7.33 5.78 3.54
C ILE A 145 7.71 5.56 5.02
N ARG A 146 8.88 4.96 5.32
CA ARG A 146 9.37 4.82 6.71
C ARG A 146 9.61 6.16 7.37
N LEU A 147 10.13 7.14 6.64
CA LEU A 147 10.33 8.49 7.17
C LEU A 147 8.99 9.19 7.48
N LEU A 148 7.97 8.99 6.62
CA LEU A 148 6.64 9.58 6.78
C LEU A 148 5.80 8.90 7.86
N ALA A 149 5.99 7.58 8.08
CA ALA A 149 5.26 6.78 9.07
C ALA A 149 6.21 6.07 10.06
N PRO A 150 6.99 6.79 10.89
CA PRO A 150 8.06 6.22 11.70
C PRO A 150 7.57 5.28 12.82
N LYS A 151 6.28 5.28 13.12
CA LYS A 151 5.66 4.38 14.12
C LYS A 151 4.95 3.17 13.48
N ALA A 152 4.96 3.06 12.15
CA ALA A 152 4.48 1.89 11.43
C ALA A 152 5.62 0.89 11.19
N ASN A 153 5.27 -0.39 11.00
CA ASN A 153 6.19 -1.40 10.50
C ASN A 153 6.17 -1.37 8.98
N VAL A 154 7.05 -0.61 8.34
CA VAL A 154 7.13 -0.53 6.88
C VAL A 154 8.13 -1.55 6.37
N VAL A 155 7.65 -2.55 5.66
CA VAL A 155 8.50 -3.60 5.07
C VAL A 155 9.01 -3.20 3.68
N ASN A 156 10.03 -3.90 3.18
CA ASN A 156 10.38 -3.78 1.78
C ASN A 156 9.27 -4.40 0.92
N GLY A 157 8.89 -3.66 -0.11
CA GLY A 157 7.83 -4.08 -1.00
C GLY A 157 8.33 -4.90 -2.18
N LYS A 158 7.44 -5.10 -3.15
CA LYS A 158 7.76 -5.81 -4.39
C LYS A 158 7.20 -5.07 -5.60
N ARG A 159 7.96 -5.07 -6.70
CA ARG A 159 7.46 -4.67 -8.01
C ARG A 159 6.85 -5.87 -8.73
N PHE A 160 5.69 -5.64 -9.32
CA PHE A 160 5.00 -6.64 -10.14
C PHE A 160 4.84 -6.18 -11.60
N PRO A 161 4.90 -7.09 -12.57
CA PRO A 161 4.38 -6.84 -13.91
C PRO A 161 2.85 -6.75 -13.88
N VAL A 162 2.25 -6.12 -14.89
CA VAL A 162 0.79 -5.89 -14.91
C VAL A 162 -0.01 -7.20 -15.06
N ASP A 163 0.59 -8.19 -15.71
CA ASP A 163 0.05 -9.52 -15.98
C ASP A 163 0.38 -10.57 -14.90
N VAL A 164 0.85 -10.12 -13.73
CA VAL A 164 1.16 -10.99 -12.59
C VAL A 164 -0.03 -11.87 -12.21
N GLN A 165 0.24 -13.15 -11.94
CA GLN A 165 -0.81 -14.10 -11.60
C GLN A 165 -1.30 -13.91 -10.16
N ALA A 166 -2.60 -14.12 -9.93
CA ALA A 166 -3.22 -13.99 -8.61
C ALA A 166 -2.58 -14.92 -7.55
N THR A 167 -2.12 -16.10 -7.96
CA THR A 167 -1.42 -17.03 -7.09
C THR A 167 -0.08 -16.51 -6.59
N GLU A 168 0.68 -15.79 -7.44
CA GLU A 168 1.93 -15.15 -7.04
C GLU A 168 1.68 -14.00 -6.06
N LEU A 169 0.67 -13.16 -6.35
CA LEU A 169 0.25 -12.07 -5.46
C LEU A 169 -0.14 -12.60 -4.09
N LYS A 170 -0.95 -13.67 -4.05
CA LYS A 170 -1.37 -14.30 -2.80
C LYS A 170 -0.19 -14.86 -2.01
N THR A 171 0.69 -15.64 -2.65
CA THR A 171 1.86 -16.24 -2.00
C THR A 171 2.75 -15.17 -1.36
N TRP A 172 2.99 -14.07 -2.07
CA TRP A 172 3.75 -12.95 -1.56
C TRP A 172 3.04 -12.24 -0.39
N ALA A 173 1.75 -11.99 -0.52
CA ALA A 173 1.00 -11.28 0.52
C ALA A 173 0.84 -12.10 1.81
N ASP A 174 0.75 -13.43 1.72
CA ASP A 174 0.63 -14.34 2.86
C ASP A 174 1.86 -14.26 3.82
N GLU A 175 3.00 -13.72 3.36
CA GLU A 175 4.17 -13.47 4.21
C GLU A 175 3.90 -12.42 5.29
N PHE A 176 2.93 -11.51 5.06
CA PHE A 176 2.62 -10.36 5.92
C PHE A 176 1.30 -10.47 6.68
N ILE A 177 0.48 -11.49 6.40
CA ILE A 177 -0.91 -11.60 6.90
C ILE A 177 -1.03 -12.63 8.05
N LYS A 178 0.05 -13.07 8.62
CA LYS A 178 0.08 -14.13 9.66
C LYS A 178 -0.54 -13.69 10.97
#